data_5b0db4b33a87b828f864e4d57b8a9622
#
_entry.id   5b0db4b33a87b828f864e4d57b8a9622
#
_cell.length_a   1.000
_cell.length_b   1.000
_cell.length_c   1.000
_cell.angle_alpha   90.00
_cell.angle_beta   90.00
_cell.angle_gamma   90.00
#
_symmetry.space_group_name_H-M   'P 1'
#
loop_
_entity.id
_entity.type
_entity.pdbx_description
1 polymer ?
#
loop_
_entity_poly.entity_id
_entity_poly.type
_entity_poly.pdbx_seq_one_letter_code
_entity_poly.pdbx_strand_id
1 'polypeptide(L)'
;MRLMTKTKILWCGDAVAMTGFARVTENVISRLKDDFEIVLLTNNWWGDPCNLQNEFKMYPSSNRYQQEPFGVERIREVVEREKPDVVFTINDMWIINNQYNQIKDLHQQKLFKFVGYAPMDSYNWTGCLNETANEWDGIVSYTEFGALEFVKGGIIKPIAVIPHGVTPGQFYPMDKGEARKRLGLKEDIFIVFNGNRNQFRKRQDITISAFAKFAKDKPDAQLYLHMGLKDQGWDVMNVFGREMHKQGLDPNGRIIMTANNPNPPNVDVEMLNTIYNAADVGVNTCKGEGWGLVNFEHAACRVAQVVPDHTSCKEIFDGYGKLIRCDHVDVDVNYSREMPCPSDDHLAEILTELYENRGELDRVAQACYERATDEQFSWNTVASKFGGIFEDVLNEVDHSVEIEEKPEAFAPKKKKEKKRKKELVPA
;
A
#
# COMPACT_ATOMS: atom_id res chain seq x y z
N MET A 1 9.43 13.55 -43.86
CA MET A 1 9.09 13.65 -42.46
C MET A 1 9.26 12.24 -41.87
N ARG A 2 10.36 11.97 -41.19
CA ARG A 2 10.50 10.69 -40.45
C ARG A 2 9.40 10.69 -39.38
N LEU A 3 8.50 9.75 -39.43
CA LEU A 3 7.66 9.43 -38.26
C LEU A 3 8.64 9.15 -37.10
N MET A 4 8.69 10.06 -36.14
CA MET A 4 9.45 9.77 -34.91
C MET A 4 8.79 8.55 -34.27
N THR A 5 9.51 7.46 -34.20
CA THR A 5 9.03 6.27 -33.47
C THR A 5 8.92 6.65 -31.98
N LYS A 6 7.77 6.35 -31.36
CA LYS A 6 7.58 6.56 -29.92
C LYS A 6 8.65 5.80 -29.16
N THR A 7 9.11 6.36 -28.05
CA THR A 7 9.95 5.65 -27.07
C THR A 7 9.24 4.39 -26.60
N LYS A 8 9.92 3.25 -26.65
CA LYS A 8 9.38 1.94 -26.27
C LYS A 8 9.72 1.60 -24.84
N ILE A 9 8.68 1.39 -24.03
CA ILE A 9 8.78 0.99 -22.63
C ILE A 9 8.37 -0.47 -22.48
N LEU A 10 9.25 -1.31 -21.95
CA LEU A 10 8.87 -2.62 -21.43
C LEU A 10 8.48 -2.46 -19.96
N TRP A 11 7.19 -2.53 -19.67
CA TRP A 11 6.63 -2.43 -18.32
C TRP A 11 6.49 -3.83 -17.72
N CYS A 12 7.23 -4.12 -16.64
CA CYS A 12 7.23 -5.39 -15.93
C CYS A 12 6.49 -5.22 -14.58
N GLY A 13 5.39 -5.94 -14.39
CA GLY A 13 4.60 -5.87 -13.15
C GLY A 13 3.23 -6.52 -13.29
N ASP A 14 2.44 -6.52 -12.22
CA ASP A 14 1.04 -6.92 -12.30
C ASP A 14 0.26 -5.94 -13.16
N ALA A 15 -0.61 -6.47 -14.03
CA ALA A 15 -1.55 -5.67 -14.81
C ALA A 15 -2.96 -6.29 -14.83
N VAL A 16 -3.06 -7.61 -14.71
CA VAL A 16 -4.33 -8.38 -14.77
C VAL A 16 -4.73 -8.92 -13.40
N ALA A 17 -3.75 -9.25 -12.57
CA ALA A 17 -3.99 -9.76 -11.22
C ALA A 17 -4.67 -8.69 -10.34
N MET A 18 -5.51 -9.12 -9.40
CA MET A 18 -6.24 -8.21 -8.49
C MET A 18 -5.34 -7.74 -7.34
N THR A 19 -4.35 -6.91 -7.65
CA THR A 19 -3.36 -6.40 -6.70
C THR A 19 -3.29 -4.87 -6.75
N GLY A 20 -2.70 -4.27 -5.70
CA GLY A 20 -2.38 -2.83 -5.72
C GLY A 20 -1.43 -2.45 -6.86
N PHE A 21 -0.48 -3.31 -7.20
CA PHE A 21 0.43 -3.08 -8.33
C PHE A 21 -0.31 -3.02 -9.66
N ALA A 22 -1.29 -3.92 -9.89
CA ALA A 22 -2.09 -3.90 -11.11
C ALA A 22 -2.92 -2.61 -11.23
N ARG A 23 -3.46 -2.11 -10.12
CA ARG A 23 -4.19 -0.84 -10.10
C ARG A 23 -3.28 0.34 -10.49
N VAL A 24 -2.07 0.39 -9.97
CA VAL A 24 -1.08 1.41 -10.35
C VAL A 24 -0.74 1.28 -11.82
N THR A 25 -0.40 0.09 -12.27
CA THR A 25 -0.06 -0.21 -13.67
C THR A 25 -1.16 0.29 -14.60
N GLU A 26 -2.40 -0.17 -14.43
CA GLU A 26 -3.54 0.18 -15.30
C GLU A 26 -3.75 1.70 -15.37
N ASN A 27 -3.72 2.38 -14.22
CA ASN A 27 -3.94 3.83 -14.18
C ASN A 27 -2.81 4.62 -14.84
N VAL A 28 -1.58 4.18 -14.76
CA VAL A 28 -0.44 4.87 -15.36
C VAL A 28 -0.36 4.60 -16.87
N ILE A 29 -0.36 3.31 -17.27
CA ILE A 29 -0.18 2.96 -18.69
C ILE A 29 -1.30 3.49 -19.59
N SER A 30 -2.55 3.51 -19.11
CA SER A 30 -3.70 4.04 -19.85
C SER A 30 -3.55 5.53 -20.20
N ARG A 31 -2.76 6.28 -19.42
CA ARG A 31 -2.49 7.71 -19.61
C ARG A 31 -1.23 7.99 -20.40
N LEU A 32 -0.29 7.04 -20.42
CA LEU A 32 0.97 7.17 -21.14
C LEU A 32 0.97 6.55 -22.55
N LYS A 33 -0.06 5.76 -22.92
CA LYS A 33 -0.12 5.02 -24.19
C LYS A 33 -0.08 5.90 -25.44
N ASP A 34 -0.48 7.16 -25.32
CA ASP A 34 -0.45 8.08 -26.44
C ASP A 34 0.94 8.70 -26.67
N ASP A 35 1.79 8.75 -25.63
CA ASP A 35 3.13 9.31 -25.68
C ASP A 35 4.21 8.23 -25.90
N PHE A 36 4.00 7.03 -25.35
CA PHE A 36 4.95 5.92 -25.37
C PHE A 36 4.38 4.67 -26.06
N GLU A 37 5.25 3.86 -26.65
CA GLU A 37 4.92 2.48 -27.06
C GLU A 37 5.13 1.57 -25.87
N ILE A 38 4.04 1.13 -25.23
CA ILE A 38 4.10 0.32 -24.01
C ILE A 38 3.87 -1.16 -24.33
N VAL A 39 4.82 -1.99 -23.92
CA VAL A 39 4.74 -3.46 -23.98
C VAL A 39 4.75 -3.97 -22.55
N LEU A 40 3.87 -4.93 -22.22
CA LEU A 40 3.74 -5.45 -20.85
C LEU A 40 4.37 -6.84 -20.73
N LEU A 41 5.20 -7.03 -19.70
CA LEU A 41 5.53 -8.36 -19.15
C LEU A 41 4.75 -8.49 -17.84
N THR A 42 3.63 -9.22 -17.89
CA THR A 42 2.61 -9.18 -16.84
C THR A 42 2.82 -10.28 -15.82
N ASN A 43 3.10 -9.92 -14.58
CA ASN A 43 3.25 -10.82 -13.46
C ASN A 43 1.90 -11.44 -13.09
N ASN A 44 1.94 -12.63 -12.45
CA ASN A 44 0.76 -13.37 -11.99
C ASN A 44 -0.32 -13.59 -13.07
N TRP A 45 0.07 -13.68 -14.33
CA TRP A 45 -0.82 -13.90 -15.46
C TRP A 45 -0.25 -14.95 -16.40
N TRP A 46 -1.09 -15.89 -16.86
CA TRP A 46 -0.69 -17.03 -17.68
C TRP A 46 -1.18 -16.97 -19.11
N GLY A 47 -1.70 -15.82 -19.54
CA GLY A 47 -2.10 -15.59 -20.94
C GLY A 47 -3.59 -15.75 -21.18
N ASP A 48 -4.43 -15.84 -20.14
CA ASP A 48 -5.88 -15.83 -20.29
C ASP A 48 -6.36 -14.53 -20.94
N PRO A 49 -7.42 -14.55 -21.76
CA PRO A 49 -7.95 -13.36 -22.41
C PRO A 49 -8.32 -12.26 -21.39
N CYS A 50 -7.89 -11.02 -21.66
CA CYS A 50 -8.24 -9.87 -20.86
C CYS A 50 -8.37 -8.60 -21.73
N ASN A 51 -9.07 -7.58 -21.22
CA ASN A 51 -9.36 -6.37 -21.97
C ASN A 51 -8.11 -5.57 -22.37
N LEU A 52 -7.06 -5.60 -21.55
CA LEU A 52 -5.81 -4.88 -21.83
C LEU A 52 -5.12 -5.35 -23.12
N GLN A 53 -5.34 -6.58 -23.56
CA GLN A 53 -4.79 -7.12 -24.82
C GLN A 53 -5.33 -6.40 -26.06
N ASN A 54 -6.45 -5.68 -25.97
CA ASN A 54 -6.98 -4.88 -27.05
C ASN A 54 -6.19 -3.55 -27.27
N GLU A 55 -5.45 -3.12 -26.25
CA GLU A 55 -4.75 -1.83 -26.23
C GLU A 55 -3.22 -2.00 -26.19
N PHE A 56 -2.74 -3.05 -25.56
CA PHE A 56 -1.32 -3.26 -25.31
C PHE A 56 -0.84 -4.63 -25.79
N LYS A 57 0.39 -4.66 -26.29
CA LYS A 57 1.10 -5.91 -26.50
C LYS A 57 1.52 -6.49 -25.16
N MET A 58 1.15 -7.73 -24.89
CA MET A 58 1.34 -8.37 -23.58
C MET A 58 2.03 -9.71 -23.67
N TYR A 59 2.93 -9.93 -22.71
CA TYR A 59 3.59 -11.20 -22.47
C TYR A 59 3.22 -11.70 -21.06
N PRO A 60 2.76 -12.96 -20.91
CA PRO A 60 2.57 -13.54 -19.58
C PRO A 60 3.92 -13.80 -18.92
N SER A 61 3.96 -13.73 -17.58
CA SER A 61 5.16 -14.02 -16.77
C SER A 61 5.73 -15.42 -17.03
N SER A 62 4.86 -16.38 -17.29
CA SER A 62 5.19 -17.77 -17.49
C SER A 62 4.87 -18.26 -18.90
N ASN A 63 5.48 -19.35 -19.30
CA ASN A 63 5.11 -20.13 -20.45
C ASN A 63 4.84 -21.58 -20.00
N ARG A 64 4.47 -22.46 -20.94
CA ARG A 64 4.16 -23.86 -20.62
C ARG A 64 5.32 -24.67 -20.00
N TYR A 65 6.54 -24.16 -20.07
CA TYR A 65 7.75 -24.83 -19.57
C TYR A 65 8.24 -24.20 -18.24
N GLN A 66 7.87 -22.94 -17.97
CA GLN A 66 8.36 -22.15 -16.87
C GLN A 66 7.16 -21.53 -16.15
N GLN A 67 6.83 -22.03 -14.97
CA GLN A 67 5.68 -21.57 -14.19
C GLN A 67 6.14 -20.67 -13.02
N GLU A 68 6.78 -19.57 -13.37
CA GLU A 68 7.27 -18.59 -12.42
C GLU A 68 6.39 -17.33 -12.52
N PRO A 69 5.79 -16.86 -11.39
CA PRO A 69 4.73 -15.85 -11.44
C PRO A 69 5.21 -14.41 -11.71
N PHE A 70 6.51 -14.13 -11.58
CA PHE A 70 7.06 -12.79 -11.63
C PHE A 70 7.82 -12.44 -12.93
N GLY A 71 7.86 -13.36 -13.89
CA GLY A 71 8.52 -13.14 -15.17
C GLY A 71 10.06 -13.07 -15.11
N VAL A 72 10.67 -13.47 -13.98
CA VAL A 72 12.13 -13.44 -13.79
C VAL A 72 12.87 -14.21 -14.88
N GLU A 73 12.43 -15.44 -15.16
CA GLU A 73 13.07 -16.28 -16.17
C GLU A 73 12.73 -15.88 -17.60
N ARG A 74 11.71 -15.05 -17.79
CA ARG A 74 11.21 -14.66 -19.11
C ARG A 74 11.63 -13.28 -19.58
N ILE A 75 11.98 -12.39 -18.67
CA ILE A 75 12.29 -11.00 -18.97
C ILE A 75 13.37 -10.88 -20.07
N ARG A 76 14.40 -11.74 -20.04
CA ARG A 76 15.48 -11.71 -21.04
C ARG A 76 14.96 -11.94 -22.46
N GLU A 77 14.16 -13.00 -22.65
CA GLU A 77 13.54 -13.30 -23.96
C GLU A 77 12.75 -12.10 -24.49
N VAL A 78 11.99 -11.45 -23.61
CA VAL A 78 11.13 -10.31 -23.98
C VAL A 78 11.97 -9.09 -24.32
N VAL A 79 13.00 -8.76 -23.54
CA VAL A 79 13.94 -7.66 -23.82
C VAL A 79 14.64 -7.85 -25.16
N GLU A 80 15.19 -9.05 -25.44
CA GLU A 80 15.88 -9.34 -26.70
C GLU A 80 14.94 -9.26 -27.91
N ARG A 81 13.68 -9.62 -27.74
CA ARG A 81 12.65 -9.60 -28.79
C ARG A 81 12.13 -8.18 -29.07
N GLU A 82 11.77 -7.45 -28.00
CA GLU A 82 11.12 -6.13 -28.09
C GLU A 82 12.11 -4.99 -28.28
N LYS A 83 13.33 -5.15 -27.80
CA LYS A 83 14.40 -4.13 -27.83
C LYS A 83 13.89 -2.78 -27.31
N PRO A 84 13.40 -2.72 -26.07
CA PRO A 84 12.85 -1.51 -25.49
C PRO A 84 13.95 -0.45 -25.31
N ASP A 85 13.56 0.83 -25.27
CA ASP A 85 14.45 1.93 -24.88
C ASP A 85 14.56 1.99 -23.35
N VAL A 86 13.47 1.66 -22.64
CA VAL A 86 13.43 1.60 -21.17
C VAL A 86 12.80 0.28 -20.73
N VAL A 87 13.42 -0.40 -19.76
CA VAL A 87 12.83 -1.48 -18.98
C VAL A 87 12.42 -0.90 -17.64
N PHE A 88 11.12 -0.86 -17.38
CA PHE A 88 10.54 -0.39 -16.12
C PHE A 88 9.95 -1.56 -15.34
N THR A 89 10.24 -1.64 -14.05
CA THR A 89 9.74 -2.70 -13.18
C THR A 89 9.09 -2.14 -11.93
N ILE A 90 7.84 -2.56 -11.66
CA ILE A 90 7.10 -2.26 -10.44
C ILE A 90 6.88 -3.56 -9.66
N ASN A 91 7.55 -3.72 -8.52
CA ASN A 91 7.36 -4.87 -7.63
C ASN A 91 8.13 -4.69 -6.31
N ASP A 92 8.07 -5.71 -5.43
CA ASP A 92 8.96 -5.82 -4.28
C ASP A 92 10.44 -5.86 -4.73
N MET A 93 11.31 -5.22 -3.97
CA MET A 93 12.72 -5.02 -4.33
C MET A 93 13.45 -6.33 -4.69
N TRP A 94 13.17 -7.43 -3.98
CA TRP A 94 13.81 -8.72 -4.27
C TRP A 94 13.42 -9.29 -5.64
N ILE A 95 12.18 -9.02 -6.11
CA ILE A 95 11.74 -9.42 -7.45
C ILE A 95 12.44 -8.59 -8.51
N ILE A 96 12.52 -7.25 -8.29
CA ILE A 96 13.23 -6.35 -9.21
C ILE A 96 14.70 -6.75 -9.34
N ASN A 97 15.38 -7.04 -8.23
CA ASN A 97 16.76 -7.53 -8.25
C ASN A 97 16.89 -8.83 -9.08
N ASN A 98 15.98 -9.78 -8.88
CA ASN A 98 16.00 -11.03 -9.62
C ASN A 98 15.76 -10.83 -11.13
N GLN A 99 14.81 -9.96 -11.50
CA GLN A 99 14.55 -9.61 -12.91
C GLN A 99 15.77 -8.91 -13.52
N TYR A 100 16.35 -7.92 -12.82
CA TYR A 100 17.51 -7.20 -13.29
C TYR A 100 18.73 -8.12 -13.50
N ASN A 101 18.98 -9.06 -12.60
CA ASN A 101 20.07 -10.02 -12.72
C ASN A 101 20.00 -10.87 -14.01
N GLN A 102 18.80 -11.09 -14.59
CA GLN A 102 18.65 -11.83 -15.85
C GLN A 102 19.06 -11.01 -17.09
N ILE A 103 19.09 -9.69 -16.98
CA ILE A 103 19.31 -8.77 -18.10
C ILE A 103 20.44 -7.77 -17.86
N LYS A 104 21.18 -7.91 -16.76
CA LYS A 104 22.26 -7.04 -16.33
C LYS A 104 23.36 -6.89 -17.40
N ASP A 105 23.75 -7.99 -18.04
CA ASP A 105 24.76 -7.98 -19.10
C ASP A 105 24.31 -7.22 -20.36
N LEU A 106 23.02 -7.24 -20.69
CA LEU A 106 22.44 -6.44 -21.76
C LEU A 106 22.37 -4.95 -21.40
N HIS A 107 22.02 -4.64 -20.15
CA HIS A 107 22.04 -3.28 -19.62
C HIS A 107 23.44 -2.68 -19.63
N GLN A 108 24.47 -3.44 -19.22
CA GLN A 108 25.87 -3.02 -19.26
C GLN A 108 26.37 -2.74 -20.69
N GLN A 109 25.76 -3.38 -21.71
CA GLN A 109 25.99 -3.07 -23.12
C GLN A 109 25.24 -1.80 -23.60
N LYS A 110 24.51 -1.11 -22.68
CA LYS A 110 23.71 0.10 -22.95
C LYS A 110 22.64 -0.10 -24.01
N LEU A 111 22.01 -1.28 -24.02
CA LEU A 111 20.94 -1.59 -24.98
C LEU A 111 19.60 -0.98 -24.58
N PHE A 112 19.41 -0.63 -23.32
CA PHE A 112 18.23 0.02 -22.74
C PHE A 112 18.60 0.74 -21.43
N LYS A 113 17.72 1.58 -20.93
CA LYS A 113 17.77 2.14 -19.57
C LYS A 113 16.90 1.29 -18.63
N PHE A 114 17.29 1.18 -17.34
CA PHE A 114 16.55 0.40 -16.35
C PHE A 114 16.02 1.29 -15.22
N VAL A 115 14.72 1.19 -14.94
CA VAL A 115 14.06 1.94 -13.86
C VAL A 115 13.29 0.98 -12.94
N GLY A 116 13.57 1.04 -11.65
CA GLY A 116 12.88 0.26 -10.61
C GLY A 116 11.97 1.11 -9.75
N TYR A 117 10.73 0.67 -9.52
CA TYR A 117 9.73 1.30 -8.66
C TYR A 117 9.29 0.32 -7.58
N ALA A 118 9.72 0.54 -6.33
CA ALA A 118 9.54 -0.41 -5.25
C ALA A 118 8.88 0.20 -4.01
N PRO A 119 8.02 -0.58 -3.30
CA PRO A 119 7.50 -0.20 -1.99
C PRO A 119 8.58 -0.28 -0.93
N MET A 120 8.50 0.60 0.06
CA MET A 120 9.21 0.52 1.32
C MET A 120 8.20 0.49 2.47
N ASP A 121 8.19 -0.57 3.25
CA ASP A 121 7.17 -0.83 4.26
C ASP A 121 7.72 -1.11 5.67
N SER A 122 9.00 -0.84 5.91
CA SER A 122 9.69 -1.14 7.17
C SER A 122 10.88 -0.23 7.39
N TYR A 123 11.35 -0.16 8.63
CA TYR A 123 12.56 0.57 9.02
C TYR A 123 13.80 -0.32 8.98
N ASN A 124 14.97 0.32 9.02
CA ASN A 124 16.27 -0.34 9.05
C ASN A 124 16.43 -1.34 7.90
N TRP A 125 16.14 -0.86 6.70
CA TRP A 125 16.28 -1.62 5.47
C TRP A 125 17.72 -2.06 5.26
N THR A 126 17.94 -3.33 5.05
CA THR A 126 19.29 -3.89 4.92
C THR A 126 19.80 -3.77 3.49
N GLY A 127 21.10 -3.45 3.34
CA GLY A 127 21.74 -3.26 2.03
C GLY A 127 21.66 -4.48 1.10
N CYS A 128 21.50 -5.69 1.63
CA CYS A 128 21.35 -6.89 0.79
C CYS A 128 20.06 -6.88 -0.05
N LEU A 129 19.05 -6.12 0.35
CA LEU A 129 17.83 -5.97 -0.44
C LEU A 129 17.99 -4.97 -1.59
N ASN A 130 19.05 -4.15 -1.56
CA ASN A 130 19.38 -3.17 -2.59
C ASN A 130 20.52 -3.64 -3.51
N GLU A 131 20.80 -4.94 -3.54
CA GLU A 131 22.00 -5.54 -4.14
C GLU A 131 22.36 -4.98 -5.53
N THR A 132 21.36 -4.79 -6.39
CA THR A 132 21.58 -4.30 -7.76
C THR A 132 21.16 -2.84 -7.98
N ALA A 133 20.47 -2.23 -7.04
CA ALA A 133 19.80 -0.94 -7.26
C ALA A 133 20.80 0.19 -7.64
N ASN A 134 22.02 0.17 -7.13
CA ASN A 134 23.04 1.14 -7.49
C ASN A 134 23.58 1.00 -8.94
N GLU A 135 23.15 -0.02 -9.66
CA GLU A 135 23.49 -0.20 -11.08
C GLU A 135 22.39 0.31 -12.03
N TRP A 136 21.18 0.58 -11.52
CA TRP A 136 20.02 1.03 -12.32
C TRP A 136 20.20 2.49 -12.78
N ASP A 137 19.49 2.89 -13.83
CA ASP A 137 19.50 4.29 -14.29
C ASP A 137 18.53 5.16 -13.47
N GLY A 138 17.41 4.59 -13.01
CA GLY A 138 16.43 5.30 -12.20
C GLY A 138 15.89 4.44 -11.07
N ILE A 139 15.74 5.06 -9.89
CA ILE A 139 15.12 4.45 -8.71
C ILE A 139 13.95 5.33 -8.30
N VAL A 140 12.79 4.74 -8.12
CA VAL A 140 11.58 5.45 -7.72
C VAL A 140 11.01 4.83 -6.46
N SER A 141 10.74 5.67 -5.47
CA SER A 141 10.03 5.33 -4.24
C SER A 141 8.59 5.80 -4.30
N TYR A 142 7.70 5.16 -3.55
CA TYR A 142 6.29 5.59 -3.40
C TYR A 142 6.16 6.83 -2.51
N THR A 143 7.08 6.99 -1.56
CA THR A 143 7.02 7.96 -0.48
C THR A 143 8.41 8.53 -0.18
N GLU A 144 8.46 9.70 0.46
CA GLU A 144 9.70 10.27 1.01
C GLU A 144 10.31 9.36 2.08
N PHE A 145 9.47 8.78 2.95
CA PHE A 145 9.89 7.75 3.91
C PHE A 145 10.63 6.61 3.21
N GLY A 146 10.06 6.08 2.14
CA GLY A 146 10.68 4.98 1.39
C GLY A 146 12.02 5.38 0.77
N ALA A 147 12.12 6.58 0.24
CA ALA A 147 13.36 7.09 -0.34
C ALA A 147 14.47 7.25 0.73
N LEU A 148 14.10 7.75 1.94
CA LEU A 148 15.04 7.84 3.07
C LEU A 148 15.57 6.45 3.50
N GLU A 149 14.67 5.46 3.60
CA GLU A 149 15.07 4.09 3.95
C GLU A 149 15.95 3.44 2.87
N PHE A 150 15.72 3.73 1.58
CA PHE A 150 16.60 3.29 0.50
C PHE A 150 18.00 3.90 0.65
N VAL A 151 18.13 5.19 0.96
CA VAL A 151 19.42 5.84 1.23
C VAL A 151 20.10 5.22 2.44
N LYS A 152 19.39 5.02 3.55
CA LYS A 152 19.92 4.33 4.75
C LYS A 152 20.38 2.90 4.43
N GLY A 153 19.68 2.22 3.53
CA GLY A 153 20.03 0.90 3.01
C GLY A 153 21.17 0.87 2.00
N GLY A 154 21.87 2.00 1.78
CA GLY A 154 23.09 2.08 0.96
C GLY A 154 22.87 2.40 -0.51
N ILE A 155 21.69 2.86 -0.91
CA ILE A 155 21.49 3.41 -2.25
C ILE A 155 22.14 4.80 -2.32
N ILE A 156 23.02 4.98 -3.31
CA ILE A 156 23.78 6.23 -3.57
C ILE A 156 23.33 6.93 -4.85
N LYS A 157 22.39 6.33 -5.58
CA LYS A 157 21.82 6.88 -6.81
C LYS A 157 20.72 7.89 -6.49
N PRO A 158 20.44 8.84 -7.40
CA PRO A 158 19.27 9.70 -7.30
C PRO A 158 17.99 8.87 -7.16
N ILE A 159 17.11 9.26 -6.23
CA ILE A 159 15.82 8.61 -5.99
C ILE A 159 14.71 9.61 -6.26
N ALA A 160 13.83 9.27 -7.18
CA ALA A 160 12.60 10.03 -7.38
C ALA A 160 11.50 9.54 -6.43
N VAL A 161 10.56 10.43 -6.08
CA VAL A 161 9.36 10.07 -5.33
C VAL A 161 8.13 10.28 -6.19
N ILE A 162 7.46 9.18 -6.52
CA ILE A 162 6.19 9.20 -7.26
C ILE A 162 5.12 8.50 -6.43
N PRO A 163 4.14 9.23 -5.90
CA PRO A 163 3.08 8.65 -5.09
C PRO A 163 2.10 7.83 -5.92
N HIS A 164 1.24 7.08 -5.25
CA HIS A 164 0.06 6.53 -5.90
C HIS A 164 -1.06 7.58 -5.96
N GLY A 165 -2.00 7.36 -6.86
CA GLY A 165 -3.14 8.23 -7.05
C GLY A 165 -4.46 7.60 -6.62
N VAL A 166 -5.51 8.40 -6.74
CA VAL A 166 -6.90 7.98 -6.67
C VAL A 166 -7.67 8.46 -7.90
N THR A 167 -8.68 7.72 -8.31
CA THR A 167 -9.54 8.11 -9.42
C THR A 167 -10.83 8.71 -8.87
N PRO A 168 -11.06 10.04 -8.97
CA PRO A 168 -12.25 10.69 -8.43
C PRO A 168 -13.58 10.16 -8.99
N GLY A 169 -13.58 9.59 -10.19
CA GLY A 169 -14.76 8.96 -10.80
C GLY A 169 -15.02 7.51 -10.34
N GLN A 170 -14.07 6.89 -9.63
CA GLN A 170 -14.20 5.54 -9.10
C GLN A 170 -14.47 5.55 -7.59
N PHE A 171 -13.79 6.43 -6.84
CA PHE A 171 -13.96 6.61 -5.40
C PHE A 171 -14.40 8.05 -5.13
N TYR A 172 -15.61 8.20 -4.65
CA TYR A 172 -16.25 9.48 -4.42
C TYR A 172 -17.28 9.38 -3.29
N PRO A 173 -17.57 10.47 -2.59
CA PRO A 173 -18.59 10.49 -1.56
C PRO A 173 -19.99 10.21 -2.11
N MET A 174 -20.75 9.34 -1.45
CA MET A 174 -22.17 9.14 -1.67
C MET A 174 -22.91 9.21 -0.34
N ASP A 175 -24.25 9.33 -0.41
CA ASP A 175 -25.08 9.30 0.80
C ASP A 175 -24.90 7.96 1.53
N LYS A 176 -24.58 8.01 2.81
CA LYS A 176 -24.32 6.83 3.65
C LYS A 176 -25.56 5.93 3.80
N GLY A 177 -26.72 6.53 3.95
CA GLY A 177 -27.99 5.79 4.04
C GLY A 177 -28.28 5.04 2.74
N GLU A 178 -28.05 5.68 1.59
CA GLU A 178 -28.18 5.02 0.28
C GLU A 178 -27.18 3.88 0.11
N ALA A 179 -25.91 4.09 0.52
CA ALA A 179 -24.89 3.04 0.47
C ALA A 179 -25.28 1.83 1.33
N ARG A 180 -25.73 2.07 2.57
CA ARG A 180 -26.21 1.01 3.48
C ARG A 180 -27.44 0.29 2.93
N LYS A 181 -28.38 1.02 2.37
CA LYS A 181 -29.57 0.44 1.74
C LYS A 181 -29.21 -0.49 0.58
N ARG A 182 -28.27 -0.10 -0.29
CA ARG A 182 -27.77 -0.95 -1.40
C ARG A 182 -27.14 -2.24 -0.89
N LEU A 183 -26.51 -2.20 0.28
CA LEU A 183 -25.87 -3.35 0.91
C LEU A 183 -26.82 -4.14 1.84
N GLY A 184 -28.08 -3.72 2.00
CA GLY A 184 -29.02 -4.34 2.91
C GLY A 184 -28.68 -4.18 4.39
N LEU A 185 -27.92 -3.14 4.74
CA LEU A 185 -27.50 -2.82 6.10
C LEU A 185 -28.50 -1.89 6.80
N LYS A 186 -28.51 -1.91 8.14
CA LYS A 186 -29.31 -0.97 8.92
C LYS A 186 -28.69 0.44 8.86
N GLU A 187 -29.55 1.46 8.95
CA GLU A 187 -29.10 2.86 8.92
C GLU A 187 -28.46 3.31 10.25
N ASP A 188 -28.98 2.81 11.37
CA ASP A 188 -28.67 3.22 12.74
C ASP A 188 -27.49 2.46 13.39
N ILE A 189 -26.55 1.98 12.59
CA ILE A 189 -25.35 1.29 13.07
C ILE A 189 -24.08 2.14 12.90
N PHE A 190 -23.07 1.89 13.72
CA PHE A 190 -21.75 2.46 13.56
C PHE A 190 -20.78 1.42 13.01
N ILE A 191 -20.26 1.64 11.81
CA ILE A 191 -19.42 0.67 11.10
C ILE A 191 -17.96 1.08 11.17
N VAL A 192 -17.14 0.23 11.84
CA VAL A 192 -15.68 0.23 11.75
C VAL A 192 -15.28 -0.69 10.60
N PHE A 193 -14.58 -0.17 9.61
CA PHE A 193 -14.24 -0.91 8.40
C PHE A 193 -12.74 -1.20 8.30
N ASN A 194 -12.37 -2.42 7.90
CA ASN A 194 -11.02 -2.75 7.44
C ASN A 194 -11.10 -3.57 6.15
N GLY A 195 -10.55 -3.03 5.06
CA GLY A 195 -10.51 -3.67 3.73
C GLY A 195 -9.13 -4.21 3.36
N ASN A 196 -8.16 -4.22 4.26
CA ASN A 196 -6.85 -4.77 3.97
C ASN A 196 -6.90 -6.29 3.86
N ARG A 197 -6.11 -6.85 2.93
CA ARG A 197 -5.98 -8.29 2.76
C ARG A 197 -5.62 -8.98 4.07
N ASN A 198 -6.20 -10.14 4.35
CA ASN A 198 -5.90 -10.92 5.55
C ASN A 198 -4.53 -11.59 5.42
N GLN A 199 -3.48 -10.88 5.82
CA GLN A 199 -2.07 -11.29 5.85
C GLN A 199 -1.47 -10.94 7.21
N PHE A 200 -0.48 -11.72 7.68
CA PHE A 200 0.15 -11.51 8.99
C PHE A 200 0.70 -10.08 9.19
N ARG A 201 1.24 -9.46 8.15
CA ARG A 201 1.73 -8.07 8.22
C ARG A 201 0.60 -7.07 8.48
N LYS A 202 -0.63 -7.35 8.05
CA LYS A 202 -1.79 -6.45 8.17
C LYS A 202 -2.45 -6.47 9.54
N ARG A 203 -2.08 -7.40 10.43
CA ARG A 203 -2.47 -7.46 11.86
C ARG A 203 -3.97 -7.31 12.09
N GLN A 204 -4.78 -8.14 11.41
CA GLN A 204 -6.24 -8.15 11.60
C GLN A 204 -6.64 -8.49 13.03
N ASP A 205 -5.82 -9.24 13.74
CA ASP A 205 -5.96 -9.52 15.18
C ASP A 205 -6.02 -8.25 16.02
N ILE A 206 -5.23 -7.21 15.69
CA ILE A 206 -5.25 -5.91 16.37
C ILE A 206 -6.55 -5.15 16.08
N THR A 207 -6.99 -5.10 14.79
CA THR A 207 -8.29 -4.49 14.44
C THR A 207 -9.42 -5.13 15.23
N ILE A 208 -9.45 -6.45 15.30
CA ILE A 208 -10.51 -7.21 15.98
C ILE A 208 -10.45 -7.00 17.49
N SER A 209 -9.25 -7.05 18.10
CA SER A 209 -9.08 -6.80 19.52
C SER A 209 -9.53 -5.41 19.93
N ALA A 210 -9.10 -4.39 19.16
CA ALA A 210 -9.50 -3.00 19.40
C ALA A 210 -11.00 -2.79 19.24
N PHE A 211 -11.61 -3.39 18.22
CA PHE A 211 -13.06 -3.33 18.02
C PHE A 211 -13.81 -3.95 19.20
N ALA A 212 -13.39 -5.12 19.69
CA ALA A 212 -14.05 -5.78 20.81
C ALA A 212 -14.00 -4.93 22.10
N LYS A 213 -12.86 -4.25 22.37
CA LYS A 213 -12.73 -3.31 23.48
C LYS A 213 -13.64 -2.09 23.31
N PHE A 214 -13.64 -1.49 22.15
CA PHE A 214 -14.47 -0.33 21.78
C PHE A 214 -15.97 -0.64 21.88
N ALA A 215 -16.40 -1.81 21.40
CA ALA A 215 -17.79 -2.18 21.24
C ALA A 215 -18.52 -2.53 22.56
N LYS A 216 -17.80 -2.53 23.71
CA LYS A 216 -18.31 -3.00 25.01
C LYS A 216 -19.63 -2.35 25.40
N ASP A 217 -19.74 -1.05 25.28
CA ASP A 217 -20.92 -0.27 25.69
C ASP A 217 -21.66 0.34 24.49
N LYS A 218 -21.44 -0.19 23.28
CA LYS A 218 -21.95 0.34 22.01
C LYS A 218 -22.66 -0.76 21.22
N PRO A 219 -23.94 -1.04 21.52
CA PRO A 219 -24.67 -2.17 20.91
C PRO A 219 -24.91 -2.01 19.41
N ASP A 220 -24.86 -0.80 18.87
CA ASP A 220 -25.01 -0.46 17.47
C ASP A 220 -23.71 -0.56 16.66
N ALA A 221 -22.55 -0.74 17.32
CA ALA A 221 -21.28 -0.86 16.64
C ALA A 221 -21.10 -2.22 15.94
N GLN A 222 -20.66 -2.20 14.69
CA GLN A 222 -20.36 -3.39 13.89
C GLN A 222 -18.99 -3.27 13.24
N LEU A 223 -18.29 -4.40 13.14
CA LEU A 223 -17.03 -4.50 12.40
C LEU A 223 -17.30 -5.01 11.00
N TYR A 224 -16.92 -4.26 9.97
CA TYR A 224 -17.00 -4.69 8.58
C TYR A 224 -15.63 -5.08 8.06
N LEU A 225 -15.44 -6.34 7.69
CA LEU A 225 -14.20 -6.84 7.10
C LEU A 225 -14.40 -7.20 5.63
N HIS A 226 -13.68 -6.50 4.74
CA HIS A 226 -13.62 -6.78 3.32
C HIS A 226 -12.34 -7.55 2.99
N MET A 227 -12.32 -8.84 3.33
CA MET A 227 -11.15 -9.72 3.19
C MET A 227 -11.54 -11.18 3.15
N GLY A 228 -10.61 -12.06 2.78
CA GLY A 228 -10.79 -13.50 2.90
C GLY A 228 -10.76 -13.96 4.37
N LEU A 229 -11.59 -14.96 4.71
CA LEU A 229 -11.72 -15.47 6.09
C LEU A 229 -10.42 -16.04 6.65
N LYS A 230 -9.58 -16.65 5.81
CA LYS A 230 -8.31 -17.27 6.20
C LYS A 230 -7.13 -16.75 5.39
N ASP A 231 -7.26 -16.64 4.09
CA ASP A 231 -6.22 -16.22 3.13
C ASP A 231 -4.79 -16.61 3.60
N GLN A 232 -3.90 -15.63 3.79
CA GLN A 232 -2.52 -15.81 4.29
C GLN A 232 -2.34 -15.30 5.73
N GLY A 233 -3.43 -15.13 6.49
CA GLY A 233 -3.42 -14.57 7.83
C GLY A 233 -4.18 -15.41 8.84
N TRP A 234 -5.01 -14.73 9.62
CA TRP A 234 -5.78 -15.32 10.70
C TRP A 234 -7.08 -15.99 10.22
N ASP A 235 -7.58 -16.95 10.94
CA ASP A 235 -9.00 -17.30 10.93
C ASP A 235 -9.75 -16.17 11.66
N VAL A 236 -10.22 -15.19 10.87
CA VAL A 236 -10.77 -13.94 11.43
C VAL A 236 -12.02 -14.19 12.27
N MET A 237 -12.82 -15.20 11.94
CA MET A 237 -14.03 -15.52 12.72
C MET A 237 -13.69 -16.11 14.09
N ASN A 238 -12.69 -16.98 14.17
CA ASN A 238 -12.19 -17.50 15.43
C ASN A 238 -11.57 -16.41 16.30
N VAL A 239 -10.77 -15.51 15.70
CA VAL A 239 -10.21 -14.37 16.43
C VAL A 239 -11.31 -13.45 16.92
N PHE A 240 -12.29 -13.13 16.07
CA PHE A 240 -13.42 -12.27 16.44
C PHE A 240 -14.22 -12.86 17.63
N GLY A 241 -14.64 -14.11 17.54
CA GLY A 241 -15.37 -14.77 18.61
C GLY A 241 -14.60 -14.77 19.93
N ARG A 242 -13.30 -15.05 19.87
CA ARG A 242 -12.41 -15.04 21.06
C ARG A 242 -12.32 -13.65 21.69
N GLU A 243 -12.07 -12.61 20.89
CA GLU A 243 -11.89 -11.25 21.44
C GLU A 243 -13.21 -10.68 21.99
N MET A 244 -14.34 -10.93 21.32
CA MET A 244 -15.66 -10.55 21.85
C MET A 244 -15.94 -11.25 23.19
N HIS A 245 -15.68 -12.55 23.29
CA HIS A 245 -15.83 -13.30 24.54
C HIS A 245 -14.96 -12.77 25.69
N LYS A 246 -13.72 -12.34 25.41
CA LYS A 246 -12.84 -11.72 26.44
C LYS A 246 -13.46 -10.44 27.02
N GLN A 247 -14.26 -9.71 26.22
CA GLN A 247 -14.98 -8.52 26.69
C GLN A 247 -16.37 -8.83 27.27
N GLY A 248 -16.77 -10.10 27.33
CA GLY A 248 -18.11 -10.53 27.80
C GLY A 248 -19.21 -10.18 26.80
N LEU A 249 -18.92 -10.09 25.52
CA LEU A 249 -19.86 -9.69 24.45
C LEU A 249 -20.31 -10.90 23.63
N ASP A 250 -21.57 -10.87 23.18
CA ASP A 250 -22.09 -11.77 22.16
C ASP A 250 -21.55 -11.34 20.79
N PRO A 251 -20.86 -12.22 20.05
CA PRO A 251 -20.37 -11.90 18.71
C PRO A 251 -21.45 -11.84 17.63
N ASN A 252 -22.64 -12.39 17.89
CA ASN A 252 -23.71 -12.50 16.89
C ASN A 252 -24.21 -11.12 16.43
N GLY A 253 -24.28 -10.92 15.10
CA GLY A 253 -24.76 -9.67 14.51
C GLY A 253 -23.82 -8.47 14.70
N ARG A 254 -22.56 -8.69 15.13
CA ARG A 254 -21.58 -7.63 15.40
C ARG A 254 -20.45 -7.57 14.34
N ILE A 255 -20.49 -8.48 13.36
CA ILE A 255 -19.54 -8.53 12.25
C ILE A 255 -20.27 -8.63 10.92
N ILE A 256 -19.77 -7.89 9.94
CA ILE A 256 -20.20 -7.91 8.53
C ILE A 256 -19.01 -8.40 7.71
N MET A 257 -19.24 -9.36 6.83
CA MET A 257 -18.26 -9.84 5.86
C MET A 257 -18.80 -9.66 4.44
N THR A 258 -17.99 -9.14 3.53
CA THR A 258 -18.39 -9.04 2.11
C THR A 258 -18.67 -10.42 1.51
N ALA A 259 -17.91 -11.43 1.89
CA ALA A 259 -18.12 -12.81 1.47
C ALA A 259 -17.63 -13.79 2.53
N ASN A 260 -18.35 -14.90 2.69
CA ASN A 260 -17.94 -16.02 3.54
C ASN A 260 -17.05 -16.99 2.75
N ASN A 261 -15.89 -16.50 2.28
CA ASN A 261 -14.96 -17.25 1.44
C ASN A 261 -13.55 -17.18 2.06
N PRO A 262 -12.77 -18.27 2.01
CA PRO A 262 -11.36 -18.24 2.40
C PRO A 262 -10.53 -17.22 1.63
N ASN A 263 -10.83 -17.03 0.34
CA ASN A 263 -10.13 -16.09 -0.54
C ASN A 263 -10.67 -14.66 -0.40
N PRO A 264 -9.89 -13.63 -0.77
CA PRO A 264 -10.37 -12.27 -0.85
C PRO A 264 -11.63 -12.14 -1.73
N PRO A 265 -12.61 -11.31 -1.34
CA PRO A 265 -13.79 -11.07 -2.14
C PRO A 265 -13.42 -10.34 -3.44
N ASN A 266 -14.06 -10.77 -4.54
CA ASN A 266 -13.96 -10.08 -5.82
C ASN A 266 -15.24 -9.25 -6.03
N VAL A 267 -15.11 -7.94 -5.96
CA VAL A 267 -16.20 -6.99 -6.25
C VAL A 267 -15.72 -5.97 -7.28
N ASP A 268 -16.62 -5.47 -8.08
CA ASP A 268 -16.30 -4.35 -8.98
C ASP A 268 -16.06 -3.05 -8.20
N VAL A 269 -15.53 -2.05 -8.89
CA VAL A 269 -15.15 -0.77 -8.28
C VAL A 269 -16.36 -0.01 -7.76
N GLU A 270 -17.53 -0.10 -8.43
CA GLU A 270 -18.76 0.56 -7.97
C GLU A 270 -19.28 -0.04 -6.66
N MET A 271 -19.26 -1.36 -6.56
CA MET A 271 -19.58 -2.05 -5.32
C MET A 271 -18.58 -1.71 -4.21
N LEU A 272 -17.29 -1.64 -4.52
CA LEU A 272 -16.26 -1.27 -3.55
C LEU A 272 -16.47 0.18 -3.06
N ASN A 273 -16.79 1.12 -3.96
CA ASN A 273 -17.14 2.49 -3.58
C ASN A 273 -18.39 2.51 -2.67
N THR A 274 -19.39 1.69 -2.96
CA THR A 274 -20.60 1.56 -2.11
C THR A 274 -20.24 1.03 -0.72
N ILE A 275 -19.38 0.01 -0.62
CA ILE A 275 -18.90 -0.54 0.65
C ILE A 275 -18.15 0.51 1.46
N TYR A 276 -17.26 1.27 0.82
CA TYR A 276 -16.50 2.35 1.48
C TYR A 276 -17.42 3.42 2.07
N ASN A 277 -18.42 3.86 1.30
CA ASN A 277 -19.37 4.89 1.75
C ASN A 277 -20.33 4.43 2.86
N ALA A 278 -20.52 3.13 3.05
CA ALA A 278 -21.37 2.60 4.12
C ALA A 278 -20.72 2.70 5.51
N ALA A 279 -19.40 2.82 5.58
CA ALA A 279 -18.62 2.88 6.81
C ALA A 279 -18.65 4.26 7.49
N ASP A 280 -18.45 4.28 8.82
CA ASP A 280 -18.24 5.50 9.59
C ASP A 280 -16.76 5.84 9.72
N VAL A 281 -15.92 4.80 9.87
CA VAL A 281 -14.47 4.96 10.02
C VAL A 281 -13.73 3.79 9.36
N GLY A 282 -12.67 4.10 8.63
CA GLY A 282 -11.72 3.14 8.08
C GLY A 282 -10.52 2.96 8.98
N VAL A 283 -10.10 1.71 9.20
CA VAL A 283 -8.93 1.41 10.02
C VAL A 283 -7.88 0.62 9.25
N ASN A 284 -6.62 0.86 9.59
CA ASN A 284 -5.47 0.05 9.19
C ASN A 284 -4.65 -0.29 10.44
N THR A 285 -4.24 -1.54 10.57
CA THR A 285 -3.45 -2.00 11.72
C THR A 285 -2.16 -2.70 11.30
N CYS A 286 -1.70 -2.46 10.07
CA CYS A 286 -0.50 -3.10 9.55
C CYS A 286 0.75 -2.74 10.37
N LYS A 287 1.76 -3.60 10.32
CA LYS A 287 3.11 -3.34 10.86
C LYS A 287 4.01 -2.59 9.87
N GLY A 288 3.55 -2.40 8.65
CA GLY A 288 4.27 -1.71 7.60
C GLY A 288 3.42 -1.58 6.34
N GLU A 289 3.57 -0.46 5.66
CA GLU A 289 2.82 -0.13 4.46
C GLU A 289 3.69 0.68 3.51
N GLY A 290 3.71 0.31 2.23
CA GLY A 290 4.42 1.07 1.19
C GLY A 290 3.62 2.29 0.72
N TRP A 291 2.29 2.20 0.69
CA TRP A 291 1.37 3.31 0.40
C TRP A 291 0.08 3.22 1.21
N GLY A 292 -0.68 2.13 1.09
CA GLY A 292 -1.98 1.96 1.75
C GLY A 292 -3.15 2.37 0.87
N LEU A 293 -3.23 1.85 -0.36
CA LEU A 293 -4.28 2.17 -1.33
C LEU A 293 -5.69 2.05 -0.74
N VAL A 294 -5.97 1.02 0.06
CA VAL A 294 -7.29 0.80 0.68
C VAL A 294 -7.73 2.02 1.50
N ASN A 295 -6.86 2.52 2.38
CA ASN A 295 -7.20 3.68 3.20
C ASN A 295 -7.21 4.97 2.40
N PHE A 296 -6.38 5.06 1.37
CA PHE A 296 -6.32 6.24 0.51
C PHE A 296 -7.57 6.37 -0.37
N GLU A 297 -8.02 5.28 -0.98
CA GLU A 297 -9.28 5.21 -1.74
C GLU A 297 -10.49 5.44 -0.83
N HIS A 298 -10.49 4.86 0.37
CA HIS A 298 -11.55 5.05 1.36
C HIS A 298 -11.63 6.51 1.85
N ALA A 299 -10.48 7.18 2.00
CA ALA A 299 -10.42 8.61 2.31
C ALA A 299 -11.07 9.47 1.21
N ALA A 300 -10.92 9.09 -0.07
CA ALA A 300 -11.58 9.76 -1.19
C ALA A 300 -13.12 9.63 -1.18
N CYS A 301 -13.67 8.68 -0.43
CA CYS A 301 -15.11 8.57 -0.16
C CYS A 301 -15.58 9.48 0.99
N ARG A 302 -14.71 10.36 1.51
CA ARG A 302 -14.97 11.23 2.67
C ARG A 302 -15.32 10.45 3.94
N VAL A 303 -14.50 9.44 4.24
CA VAL A 303 -14.60 8.63 5.46
C VAL A 303 -13.33 8.82 6.28
N ALA A 304 -13.48 9.03 7.59
CA ALA A 304 -12.37 9.20 8.51
C ALA A 304 -11.44 7.98 8.51
N GLN A 305 -10.12 8.21 8.49
CA GLN A 305 -9.13 7.14 8.50
C GLN A 305 -8.34 7.13 9.81
N VAL A 306 -8.14 5.92 10.35
CA VAL A 306 -7.33 5.66 11.54
C VAL A 306 -6.24 4.68 11.14
N VAL A 307 -4.99 5.12 11.13
CA VAL A 307 -3.86 4.38 10.56
C VAL A 307 -2.66 4.38 11.52
N PRO A 308 -1.70 3.45 11.39
CA PRO A 308 -0.53 3.42 12.27
C PRO A 308 0.37 4.67 12.16
N ASP A 309 0.98 5.08 13.27
CA ASP A 309 1.98 6.17 13.34
C ASP A 309 3.37 5.68 12.89
N HIS A 310 3.46 5.19 11.65
CA HIS A 310 4.71 4.75 11.05
C HIS A 310 4.62 4.66 9.52
N THR A 311 5.78 4.54 8.87
CA THR A 311 5.97 4.33 7.42
C THR A 311 5.10 5.26 6.56
N SER A 312 4.63 4.83 5.40
CA SER A 312 3.76 5.62 4.54
C SER A 312 2.45 6.05 5.20
N CYS A 313 1.92 5.26 6.14
CA CYS A 313 0.69 5.62 6.85
C CYS A 313 0.82 6.96 7.57
N LYS A 314 1.94 7.17 8.28
CA LYS A 314 2.25 8.46 8.91
C LYS A 314 2.42 9.56 7.88
N GLU A 315 3.25 9.37 6.86
CA GLU A 315 3.53 10.39 5.83
C GLU A 315 2.26 10.88 5.14
N ILE A 316 1.34 9.96 4.86
CA ILE A 316 0.12 10.29 4.12
C ILE A 316 -0.94 10.95 5.00
N PHE A 317 -1.10 10.47 6.25
CA PHE A 317 -2.24 10.81 7.09
C PHE A 317 -1.92 11.69 8.31
N ASP A 318 -0.65 12.03 8.58
CA ASP A 318 -0.32 12.95 9.67
C ASP A 318 -0.94 14.34 9.44
N GLY A 319 -1.69 14.82 10.42
CA GLY A 319 -2.48 16.07 10.30
C GLY A 319 -3.83 15.92 9.58
N TYR A 320 -4.12 14.80 8.94
CA TYR A 320 -5.37 14.55 8.20
C TYR A 320 -6.23 13.45 8.83
N GLY A 321 -5.65 12.29 9.10
CA GLY A 321 -6.29 11.17 9.79
C GLY A 321 -5.92 11.10 11.27
N LYS A 322 -6.34 10.03 11.95
CA LYS A 322 -5.88 9.72 13.31
C LYS A 322 -4.76 8.68 13.24
N LEU A 323 -3.70 8.91 14.01
CA LEU A 323 -2.55 8.01 14.06
C LEU A 323 -2.59 7.10 15.29
N ILE A 324 -2.45 5.79 15.08
CA ILE A 324 -2.40 4.78 16.14
C ILE A 324 -0.97 4.71 16.66
N ARG A 325 -0.76 5.01 17.94
CA ARG A 325 0.54 4.80 18.59
C ARG A 325 0.97 3.34 18.48
N CYS A 326 2.27 3.13 18.26
CA CYS A 326 2.87 1.80 18.26
C CYS A 326 3.55 1.52 19.61
N ASP A 327 3.23 0.39 20.22
CA ASP A 327 3.70 0.06 21.58
C ASP A 327 5.01 -0.74 21.58
N HIS A 328 5.30 -1.46 20.51
CA HIS A 328 6.54 -2.23 20.33
C HIS A 328 6.93 -2.33 18.86
N VAL A 329 8.11 -2.87 18.64
CA VAL A 329 8.65 -3.13 17.29
C VAL A 329 8.90 -4.61 17.16
N ASP A 330 8.33 -5.22 16.12
CA ASP A 330 8.68 -6.56 15.67
C ASP A 330 9.88 -6.50 14.74
N VAL A 331 10.76 -7.50 14.82
CA VAL A 331 11.86 -7.67 13.89
C VAL A 331 11.53 -8.80 12.92
N ASP A 332 11.61 -8.50 11.62
CA ASP A 332 11.40 -9.50 10.56
C ASP A 332 12.52 -10.56 10.61
N VAL A 333 12.11 -11.84 10.63
CA VAL A 333 13.05 -12.95 10.82
C VAL A 333 13.98 -13.21 9.64
N ASN A 334 13.61 -12.75 8.43
CA ASN A 334 14.38 -13.02 7.23
C ASN A 334 15.43 -11.93 6.95
N TYR A 335 15.04 -10.67 7.14
CA TYR A 335 15.86 -9.51 6.74
C TYR A 335 16.19 -8.58 7.90
N SER A 336 15.78 -8.92 9.13
CA SER A 336 16.00 -8.10 10.33
C SER A 336 15.44 -6.67 10.24
N ARG A 337 14.46 -6.44 9.38
CA ARG A 337 13.77 -5.16 9.25
C ARG A 337 12.90 -4.91 10.48
N GLU A 338 12.80 -3.67 10.88
CA GLU A 338 11.99 -3.26 12.01
C GLU A 338 10.59 -2.86 11.56
N MET A 339 9.59 -3.43 12.22
CA MET A 339 8.17 -3.24 11.93
C MET A 339 7.43 -2.81 13.20
N PRO A 340 7.12 -1.51 13.37
CA PRO A 340 6.34 -1.03 14.51
C PRO A 340 4.94 -1.64 14.53
N CYS A 341 4.49 -2.02 15.72
CA CYS A 341 3.22 -2.71 15.91
C CYS A 341 2.20 -1.78 16.58
N PRO A 342 1.06 -1.47 15.94
CA PRO A 342 0.08 -0.56 16.49
C PRO A 342 -0.60 -1.11 17.73
N SER A 343 -0.96 -0.19 18.64
CA SER A 343 -1.65 -0.49 19.90
C SER A 343 -3.14 -0.69 19.68
N ASP A 344 -3.66 -1.85 20.07
CA ASP A 344 -5.10 -2.12 20.04
C ASP A 344 -5.85 -1.32 21.12
N ASP A 345 -5.21 -1.01 22.27
CA ASP A 345 -5.79 -0.13 23.29
C ASP A 345 -5.97 1.29 22.75
N HIS A 346 -4.92 1.86 22.15
CA HIS A 346 -5.00 3.21 21.59
C HIS A 346 -5.98 3.31 20.40
N LEU A 347 -6.06 2.28 19.57
CA LEU A 347 -7.09 2.22 18.51
C LEU A 347 -8.49 2.21 19.12
N ALA A 348 -8.75 1.46 20.19
CA ALA A 348 -10.05 1.44 20.87
C ALA A 348 -10.39 2.82 21.47
N GLU A 349 -9.41 3.55 22.03
CA GLU A 349 -9.57 4.92 22.53
C GLU A 349 -9.97 5.88 21.38
N ILE A 350 -9.25 5.84 20.23
CA ILE A 350 -9.57 6.67 19.07
C ILE A 350 -10.97 6.37 18.52
N LEU A 351 -11.34 5.08 18.42
CA LEU A 351 -12.68 4.69 17.96
C LEU A 351 -13.77 5.20 18.91
N THR A 352 -13.50 5.20 20.22
CA THR A 352 -14.42 5.74 21.23
C THR A 352 -14.56 7.25 21.09
N GLU A 353 -13.46 7.99 20.94
CA GLU A 353 -13.48 9.43 20.67
C GLU A 353 -14.33 9.78 19.45
N LEU A 354 -14.09 9.10 18.32
CA LEU A 354 -14.81 9.35 17.05
C LEU A 354 -16.29 8.93 17.12
N TYR A 355 -16.62 7.89 17.89
CA TYR A 355 -18.00 7.48 18.12
C TYR A 355 -18.76 8.51 18.96
N GLU A 356 -18.17 9.04 20.03
CA GLU A 356 -18.80 9.97 20.95
C GLU A 356 -18.80 11.40 20.42
N ASN A 357 -17.78 11.79 19.65
CA ASN A 357 -17.64 13.13 19.05
C ASN A 357 -17.83 13.09 17.53
N ARG A 358 -19.10 13.16 17.09
CA ARG A 358 -19.45 13.15 15.66
C ARG A 358 -18.89 14.34 14.89
N GLY A 359 -18.74 15.50 15.54
CA GLY A 359 -18.10 16.68 14.94
C GLY A 359 -16.63 16.42 14.63
N GLU A 360 -15.90 15.74 15.51
CA GLU A 360 -14.52 15.33 15.24
C GLU A 360 -14.44 14.26 14.14
N LEU A 361 -15.36 13.28 14.14
CA LEU A 361 -15.46 12.30 13.06
C LEU A 361 -15.61 12.98 11.70
N ASP A 362 -16.54 13.93 11.57
CA ASP A 362 -16.77 14.65 10.32
C ASP A 362 -15.59 15.53 9.92
N ARG A 363 -14.92 16.19 10.89
CA ARG A 363 -13.69 16.96 10.65
C ARG A 363 -12.57 16.08 10.09
N VAL A 364 -12.33 14.92 10.69
CA VAL A 364 -11.30 13.98 10.23
C VAL A 364 -11.66 13.40 8.86
N ALA A 365 -12.94 13.07 8.62
CA ALA A 365 -13.41 12.60 7.33
C ALA A 365 -13.18 13.63 6.22
N GLN A 366 -13.46 14.92 6.50
CA GLN A 366 -13.23 16.00 5.56
C GLN A 366 -11.73 16.18 5.27
N ALA A 367 -10.88 16.18 6.30
CA ALA A 367 -9.44 16.32 6.14
C ALA A 367 -8.84 15.14 5.33
N CYS A 368 -9.28 13.91 5.59
CA CYS A 368 -8.88 12.74 4.82
C CYS A 368 -9.30 12.86 3.34
N TYR A 369 -10.50 13.36 3.08
CA TYR A 369 -11.00 13.60 1.72
C TYR A 369 -10.16 14.65 0.98
N GLU A 370 -9.89 15.79 1.60
CA GLU A 370 -9.05 16.85 1.03
C GLU A 370 -7.64 16.31 0.70
N ARG A 371 -7.07 15.50 1.60
CA ARG A 371 -5.77 14.88 1.38
C ARG A 371 -5.79 13.92 0.19
N ALA A 372 -6.76 13.02 0.11
CA ALA A 372 -6.81 12.00 -0.93
C ALA A 372 -7.17 12.58 -2.31
N THR A 373 -7.87 13.71 -2.36
CA THR A 373 -8.29 14.37 -3.61
C THR A 373 -7.42 15.55 -4.01
N ASP A 374 -6.30 15.80 -3.32
CA ASP A 374 -5.29 16.78 -3.74
C ASP A 374 -4.75 16.40 -5.12
N GLU A 375 -4.59 17.41 -6.00
CA GLU A 375 -4.19 17.24 -7.41
C GLU A 375 -2.85 16.50 -7.56
N GLN A 376 -1.94 16.61 -6.61
CA GLN A 376 -0.68 15.86 -6.63
C GLN A 376 -0.86 14.35 -6.66
N PHE A 377 -2.02 13.85 -6.21
CA PHE A 377 -2.42 12.44 -6.19
C PHE A 377 -3.41 12.10 -7.29
N SER A 378 -3.68 13.00 -8.22
CA SER A 378 -4.42 12.61 -9.42
C SER A 378 -3.58 11.65 -10.25
N TRP A 379 -4.22 10.62 -10.82
CA TRP A 379 -3.49 9.69 -11.69
C TRP A 379 -2.91 10.38 -12.93
N ASN A 380 -3.46 11.54 -13.35
CA ASN A 380 -2.89 12.33 -14.42
C ASN A 380 -1.54 12.93 -14.02
N THR A 381 -1.46 13.54 -12.84
CA THR A 381 -0.21 14.06 -12.27
C THR A 381 0.80 12.95 -12.02
N VAL A 382 0.36 11.82 -11.45
CA VAL A 382 1.21 10.65 -11.20
C VAL A 382 1.77 10.08 -12.50
N ALA A 383 0.95 9.86 -13.52
CA ALA A 383 1.39 9.34 -14.82
C ALA A 383 2.37 10.30 -15.51
N SER A 384 2.11 11.62 -15.45
CA SER A 384 3.04 12.62 -16.00
C SER A 384 4.42 12.54 -15.35
N LYS A 385 4.50 12.32 -14.03
CA LYS A 385 5.78 12.11 -13.35
C LYS A 385 6.52 10.86 -13.85
N PHE A 386 5.80 9.75 -14.12
CA PHE A 386 6.43 8.58 -14.74
C PHE A 386 6.95 8.86 -16.14
N GLY A 387 6.18 9.59 -16.97
CA GLY A 387 6.66 10.03 -18.28
C GLY A 387 7.95 10.83 -18.16
N GLY A 388 8.00 11.79 -17.23
CA GLY A 388 9.20 12.58 -16.94
C GLY A 388 10.41 11.74 -16.57
N ILE A 389 10.25 10.74 -15.66
CA ILE A 389 11.35 9.84 -15.30
C ILE A 389 11.89 9.06 -16.51
N PHE A 390 11.01 8.58 -17.41
CA PHE A 390 11.47 7.87 -18.60
C PHE A 390 12.28 8.80 -19.54
N GLU A 391 11.88 10.04 -19.69
CA GLU A 391 12.62 11.05 -20.46
C GLU A 391 13.95 11.42 -19.77
N ASP A 392 13.95 11.62 -18.45
CA ASP A 392 15.12 11.98 -17.68
C ASP A 392 16.23 10.92 -17.78
N VAL A 393 15.87 9.63 -17.57
CA VAL A 393 16.88 8.55 -17.65
C VAL A 393 17.42 8.38 -19.08
N LEU A 394 16.62 8.62 -20.12
CA LEU A 394 17.07 8.57 -21.51
C LEU A 394 18.01 9.74 -21.84
N ASN A 395 17.78 10.92 -21.27
CA ASN A 395 18.59 12.12 -21.46
C ASN A 395 19.71 12.26 -20.43
N GLU A 396 19.86 11.31 -19.53
CA GLU A 396 20.86 11.30 -18.43
C GLU A 396 20.74 12.55 -17.51
N VAL A 397 19.50 12.99 -17.27
CA VAL A 397 19.18 14.10 -16.37
C VAL A 397 19.01 13.58 -14.95
N ASP A 398 19.50 14.34 -13.95
CA ASP A 398 19.30 14.02 -12.54
C ASP A 398 17.83 14.28 -12.15
N HIS A 399 17.16 13.25 -11.65
CA HIS A 399 15.77 13.25 -11.23
C HIS A 399 15.62 13.12 -9.70
N SER A 400 16.67 13.36 -8.95
CA SER A 400 16.62 13.28 -7.48
C SER A 400 15.71 14.36 -6.89
N VAL A 401 15.00 13.95 -5.82
CA VAL A 401 14.29 14.88 -4.95
C VAL A 401 15.16 15.18 -3.74
N GLU A 402 15.31 16.45 -3.35
CA GLU A 402 15.90 16.78 -2.05
C GLU A 402 15.02 16.23 -0.94
N ILE A 403 15.54 15.26 -0.18
CA ILE A 403 14.83 14.60 0.89
C ILE A 403 15.29 15.23 2.21
N GLU A 404 14.37 15.92 2.90
CA GLU A 404 14.63 16.43 4.24
C GLU A 404 14.52 15.32 5.28
N GLU A 405 15.56 15.10 6.08
CA GLU A 405 15.49 14.24 7.26
C GLU A 405 14.54 14.85 8.30
N LYS A 406 13.30 14.34 8.37
CA LYS A 406 12.40 14.65 9.49
C LYS A 406 12.80 13.77 10.70
N PRO A 407 12.82 14.31 11.94
CA PRO A 407 13.21 13.52 13.10
C PRO A 407 12.29 12.30 13.27
N GLU A 408 12.90 11.12 13.44
CA GLU A 408 12.20 9.86 13.60
C GLU A 408 11.25 9.87 14.79
N ALA A 409 9.98 9.52 14.55
CA ALA A 409 8.97 9.38 15.61
C ALA A 409 9.29 8.22 16.58
N PHE A 410 10.18 7.31 16.21
CA PHE A 410 10.58 6.13 16.96
C PHE A 410 12.01 6.20 17.49
N ALA A 411 12.36 7.25 18.24
CA ALA A 411 13.48 7.17 19.17
C ALA A 411 12.95 6.55 20.48
N PRO A 412 13.46 5.39 20.97
CA PRO A 412 13.07 4.84 22.25
C PRO A 412 13.32 5.91 23.31
N LYS A 413 12.26 6.36 23.99
CA LYS A 413 12.39 7.32 25.10
C LYS A 413 13.40 6.77 26.10
N LYS A 414 14.60 7.33 26.16
CA LYS A 414 15.59 6.97 27.17
C LYS A 414 14.92 7.09 28.53
N LYS A 415 14.70 5.96 29.21
CA LYS A 415 14.21 5.94 30.60
C LYS A 415 15.12 6.86 31.39
N LYS A 416 14.57 7.97 31.93
CA LYS A 416 15.30 8.78 32.90
C LYS A 416 15.65 7.88 34.08
N GLU A 417 16.93 7.50 34.20
CA GLU A 417 17.43 6.84 35.39
C GLU A 417 17.12 7.72 36.59
N LYS A 418 16.19 7.30 37.40
CA LYS A 418 16.03 7.87 38.77
C LYS A 418 17.30 7.51 39.52
N LYS A 419 18.21 8.48 39.68
CA LYS A 419 19.33 8.39 40.62
C LYS A 419 18.75 8.07 42.01
N ARG A 420 18.85 6.82 42.43
CA ARG A 420 18.64 6.44 43.83
C ARG A 420 19.74 7.09 44.64
N LYS A 421 19.39 8.10 45.45
CA LYS A 421 20.26 8.58 46.52
C LYS A 421 20.49 7.39 47.47
N LYS A 422 21.72 6.93 47.53
CA LYS A 422 22.19 6.05 48.65
C LYS A 422 22.23 6.92 49.90
N GLU A 423 21.31 6.72 50.82
CA GLU A 423 21.48 7.16 52.19
C GLU A 423 22.55 6.25 52.84
N LEU A 424 23.64 6.87 53.22
CA LEU A 424 24.66 6.28 54.09
C LEU A 424 24.09 6.23 55.50
N VAL A 425 23.95 5.03 56.04
CA VAL A 425 23.70 4.82 57.48
C VAL A 425 25.07 4.88 58.17
N PRO A 426 25.25 5.72 59.20
CA PRO A 426 26.49 5.72 60.00
C PRO A 426 26.54 4.50 60.94
N ALA A 427 27.78 4.10 61.27
CA ALA A 427 28.18 2.94 62.05
C ALA A 427 27.63 2.91 63.48
#